data_f6b83838cbf86230ecb4107053ee25cb
#
_entry.id   f6b83838cbf86230ecb4107053ee25cb
#
_cell.length_a   1.000
_cell.length_b   1.000
_cell.length_c   1.000
_cell.angle_alpha   90.00
_cell.angle_beta   90.00
_cell.angle_gamma   90.00
#
_symmetry.space_group_name_H-M   'P 1'
#
loop_
_entity.id
_entity.type
_entity.pdbx_description
1 polymer ?
#
loop_
_entity_poly.entity_id
_entity_poly.type
_entity_poly.pdbx_seq_one_letter_code
_entity_poly.pdbx_strand_id
1 'polypeptide(L)'
;LDSIDGGVKTLQNSIGRFERFRLDMIVRGEGLSAVDEGRFAFGFDLWTNERRFFRVEGVDTPFGKTSTQTVVERVTYPDGSTEETVTEQFKTEDKLAFNAQIGYRIFDRTQFRAGLFESTGGFGVDQSFLVADRPLKVSFEAYDFNRRIVEDPHLRLEGRFFVTNHVFVMAGWDDPLFNEASSVLFGGGVIWTDEDIKYSLGLAAGAMN
;
A
#
# COMPACT_ATOMS: atom_id res chain seq x y z
N LEU A 1 39.30 -20.37 20.20
CA LEU A 1 39.41 -19.76 18.87
C LEU A 1 38.34 -20.32 17.94
N ASP A 2 37.99 -21.61 17.99
CA ASP A 2 37.01 -22.25 17.10
C ASP A 2 35.56 -21.73 17.26
N SER A 3 35.18 -21.22 18.44
CA SER A 3 33.84 -20.69 18.68
C SER A 3 33.61 -19.29 18.05
N ILE A 4 34.70 -18.50 17.94
CA ILE A 4 34.64 -17.18 17.31
C ILE A 4 34.56 -17.36 15.79
N ASP A 5 35.32 -18.29 15.24
CA ASP A 5 35.34 -18.62 13.81
C ASP A 5 33.97 -19.18 13.34
N GLY A 6 33.32 -19.99 14.17
CA GLY A 6 31.95 -20.46 13.96
C GLY A 6 30.91 -19.33 13.96
N GLY A 7 31.05 -18.35 14.86
CA GLY A 7 30.18 -17.17 14.91
C GLY A 7 30.35 -16.26 13.69
N VAL A 8 31.58 -16.00 13.27
CA VAL A 8 31.86 -15.21 12.08
C VAL A 8 31.34 -15.87 10.80
N LYS A 9 31.53 -17.18 10.65
CA LYS A 9 30.98 -17.94 9.51
C LYS A 9 29.46 -17.94 9.49
N THR A 10 28.81 -18.02 10.65
CA THR A 10 27.34 -17.97 10.76
C THR A 10 26.82 -16.59 10.39
N LEU A 11 27.50 -15.53 10.82
CA LEU A 11 27.22 -14.14 10.44
C LEU A 11 27.42 -13.92 8.92
N GLN A 12 28.53 -14.36 8.37
CA GLN A 12 28.81 -14.27 6.94
C GLN A 12 27.78 -15.02 6.09
N ASN A 13 27.38 -16.24 6.50
CA ASN A 13 26.33 -17.01 5.83
C ASN A 13 24.95 -16.36 5.97
N SER A 14 24.68 -15.66 7.06
CA SER A 14 23.45 -14.89 7.24
C SER A 14 23.43 -13.64 6.36
N ILE A 15 24.52 -12.90 6.32
CA ILE A 15 24.69 -11.72 5.45
C ILE A 15 24.57 -12.12 3.98
N GLY A 16 25.22 -13.20 3.53
CA GLY A 16 25.09 -13.71 2.16
C GLY A 16 23.69 -14.23 1.78
N ARG A 17 22.83 -14.51 2.75
CA ARG A 17 21.41 -14.77 2.51
C ARG A 17 20.64 -13.47 2.30
N PHE A 18 20.97 -12.40 3.00
CA PHE A 18 20.36 -11.07 2.83
C PHE A 18 20.75 -10.41 1.50
N GLU A 19 21.92 -10.72 0.93
CA GLU A 19 22.34 -10.24 -0.39
C GLU A 19 21.43 -10.72 -1.55
N ARG A 20 20.60 -11.75 -1.31
CA ARG A 20 19.63 -12.26 -2.31
C ARG A 20 18.31 -11.48 -2.31
N PHE A 21 18.07 -10.65 -1.31
CA PHE A 21 16.87 -9.85 -1.22
C PHE A 21 17.17 -8.43 -1.68
N ARG A 22 16.28 -7.87 -2.50
CA ARG A 22 16.30 -6.46 -2.87
C ARG A 22 15.16 -5.76 -2.14
N LEU A 23 15.47 -4.65 -1.49
CA LEU A 23 14.52 -3.81 -0.77
C LEU A 23 14.36 -2.48 -1.49
N ASP A 24 13.18 -2.20 -2.00
CA ASP A 24 12.82 -0.92 -2.58
C ASP A 24 11.88 -0.19 -1.61
N MET A 25 12.25 1.02 -1.15
CA MET A 25 11.41 1.86 -0.28
C MET A 25 10.67 2.89 -1.13
N ILE A 26 9.40 3.13 -0.82
CA ILE A 26 8.52 4.03 -1.58
C ILE A 26 7.85 5.00 -0.62
N VAL A 27 7.89 6.28 -0.97
CA VAL A 27 7.10 7.34 -0.35
C VAL A 27 6.28 8.02 -1.44
N ARG A 28 4.99 8.17 -1.24
CA ARG A 28 4.12 8.85 -2.20
C ARG A 28 3.06 9.69 -1.50
N GLY A 29 2.68 10.78 -2.16
CA GLY A 29 1.56 11.62 -1.75
C GLY A 29 0.70 11.96 -2.96
N GLU A 30 -0.61 12.02 -2.77
CA GLU A 30 -1.58 12.33 -3.82
C GLU A 30 -2.71 13.19 -3.28
N GLY A 31 -3.23 14.08 -4.12
CA GLY A 31 -4.47 14.82 -3.91
C GLY A 31 -5.62 14.14 -4.63
N LEU A 32 -6.80 14.18 -4.04
CA LEU A 32 -8.05 13.62 -4.55
C LEU A 32 -9.04 14.75 -4.86
N SER A 33 -9.56 14.80 -6.08
CA SER A 33 -10.38 15.92 -6.55
C SER A 33 -11.78 16.00 -5.90
N ALA A 34 -12.32 14.88 -5.42
CA ALA A 34 -13.65 14.83 -4.82
C ALA A 34 -13.65 15.19 -3.32
N VAL A 35 -12.49 15.12 -2.67
CA VAL A 35 -12.30 15.47 -1.28
C VAL A 35 -11.16 16.48 -1.20
N ASP A 36 -11.29 17.49 -0.35
CA ASP A 36 -10.24 18.51 -0.14
C ASP A 36 -9.15 17.98 0.81
N GLU A 37 -8.82 16.70 0.64
CA GLU A 37 -7.82 15.98 1.43
C GLU A 37 -6.91 15.16 0.51
N GLY A 38 -5.70 14.86 0.99
CA GLY A 38 -4.73 14.03 0.30
C GLY A 38 -4.62 12.64 0.91
N ARG A 39 -3.99 11.74 0.17
CA ARG A 39 -3.55 10.42 0.64
C ARG A 39 -2.03 10.40 0.66
N PHE A 40 -1.47 9.84 1.72
CA PHE A 40 -0.03 9.64 1.85
C PHE A 40 0.26 8.16 2.09
N ALA A 41 1.30 7.64 1.46
CA ALA A 41 1.72 6.26 1.67
C ALA A 41 3.24 6.16 1.81
N PHE A 42 3.66 5.32 2.75
CA PHE A 42 5.04 4.92 2.96
C PHE A 42 5.12 3.41 3.10
N GLY A 43 6.06 2.81 2.39
CA GLY A 43 6.24 1.36 2.46
C GLY A 43 7.47 0.86 1.73
N PHE A 44 7.50 -0.46 1.56
CA PHE A 44 8.60 -1.12 0.88
C PHE A 44 8.13 -2.36 0.10
N ASP A 45 8.87 -2.64 -0.97
CA ASP A 45 8.79 -3.88 -1.74
C ASP A 45 10.02 -4.74 -1.43
N LEU A 46 9.81 -5.91 -0.83
CA LEU A 46 10.85 -6.90 -0.58
C LEU A 46 10.84 -7.95 -1.69
N TRP A 47 11.81 -7.88 -2.58
CA TRP A 47 12.00 -8.84 -3.66
C TRP A 47 12.78 -10.05 -3.17
N THR A 48 12.17 -11.22 -3.23
CA THR A 48 12.82 -12.49 -2.87
C THR A 48 13.52 -13.16 -4.05
N ASN A 49 13.15 -12.78 -5.25
CA ASN A 49 13.79 -13.13 -6.52
C ASN A 49 13.31 -12.13 -7.60
N GLU A 50 13.79 -12.28 -8.85
CA GLU A 50 13.44 -11.38 -9.97
C GLU A 50 11.95 -11.31 -10.31
N ARG A 51 11.15 -12.30 -9.84
CA ARG A 51 9.72 -12.42 -10.18
C ARG A 51 8.78 -12.21 -9.00
N ARG A 52 9.23 -12.43 -7.75
CA ARG A 52 8.36 -12.40 -6.57
C ARG A 52 8.77 -11.31 -5.61
N PHE A 53 7.79 -10.55 -5.14
CA PHE A 53 7.98 -9.55 -4.09
C PHE A 53 6.82 -9.57 -3.10
N PHE A 54 7.10 -9.00 -1.93
CA PHE A 54 6.12 -8.69 -0.91
C PHE A 54 6.09 -7.18 -0.74
N ARG A 55 4.89 -6.60 -0.78
CA ARG A 55 4.68 -5.17 -0.52
C ARG A 55 4.05 -5.00 0.84
N VAL A 56 4.59 -4.07 1.63
CA VAL A 56 3.99 -3.60 2.88
C VAL A 56 4.02 -2.07 2.87
N GLU A 57 2.85 -1.45 3.03
CA GLU A 57 2.72 0.00 3.08
C GLU A 57 1.75 0.40 4.18
N GLY A 58 2.08 1.49 4.90
CA GLY A 58 1.11 2.27 5.67
C GLY A 58 0.54 3.36 4.76
N VAL A 59 -0.77 3.52 4.78
CA VAL A 59 -1.50 4.48 3.96
C VAL A 59 -2.36 5.36 4.86
N ASP A 60 -2.09 6.64 4.87
CA ASP A 60 -3.00 7.64 5.45
C ASP A 60 -4.01 8.02 4.37
N THR A 61 -5.27 7.63 4.55
CA THR A 61 -6.33 7.80 3.56
C THR A 61 -7.45 8.68 4.11
N PRO A 62 -8.00 9.63 3.32
CA PRO A 62 -9.10 10.48 3.75
C PRO A 62 -10.38 9.71 4.04
N PHE A 63 -10.56 8.54 3.43
CA PHE A 63 -11.78 7.75 3.58
C PHE A 63 -11.84 6.95 4.88
N GLY A 64 -10.69 6.69 5.54
CA GLY A 64 -10.62 5.92 6.78
C GLY A 64 -11.19 4.50 6.65
N LYS A 65 -11.21 3.78 7.75
CA LYS A 65 -11.91 2.50 7.85
C LYS A 65 -13.29 2.74 8.47
N THR A 66 -14.35 2.52 7.71
CA THR A 66 -15.71 2.59 8.24
C THR A 66 -16.00 1.35 9.06
N SER A 67 -16.15 1.50 10.37
CA SER A 67 -16.66 0.46 11.25
C SER A 67 -18.14 0.68 11.53
N THR A 68 -18.92 -0.39 11.55
CA THR A 68 -20.33 -0.33 11.96
C THR A 68 -20.41 -0.72 13.42
N GLN A 69 -20.88 0.20 14.25
CA GLN A 69 -21.23 -0.08 15.62
C GLN A 69 -22.74 -0.24 15.72
N THR A 70 -23.20 -1.42 16.11
CA THR A 70 -24.61 -1.65 16.41
C THR A 70 -24.85 -1.18 17.84
N VAL A 71 -25.62 -0.12 18.00
CA VAL A 71 -26.08 0.37 19.31
C VAL A 71 -27.47 -0.17 19.54
N VAL A 72 -27.61 -1.01 20.56
CA VAL A 72 -28.92 -1.52 21.00
C VAL A 72 -29.34 -0.70 22.20
N GLU A 73 -30.30 0.17 22.02
CA GLU A 73 -30.90 0.93 23.09
C GLU A 73 -32.15 0.20 23.60
N ARG A 74 -32.15 -0.18 24.87
CA ARG A 74 -33.27 -0.87 25.51
C ARG A 74 -33.93 0.06 26.51
N VAL A 75 -35.16 0.45 26.24
CA VAL A 75 -35.97 1.27 27.13
C VAL A 75 -36.99 0.36 27.83
N THR A 76 -36.97 0.32 29.17
CA THR A 76 -37.95 -0.40 29.95
C THR A 76 -38.91 0.60 30.60
N TYR A 77 -40.20 0.44 30.31
CA TYR A 77 -41.26 1.29 30.83
C TYR A 77 -41.73 0.84 32.23
N PRO A 78 -42.37 1.72 33.02
CA PRO A 78 -42.89 1.38 34.33
C PRO A 78 -43.91 0.26 34.38
N ASP A 79 -44.59 -0.02 33.27
CA ASP A 79 -45.54 -1.12 33.09
C ASP A 79 -44.88 -2.48 32.85
N GLY A 80 -43.53 -2.51 32.82
CA GLY A 80 -42.74 -3.71 32.58
C GLY A 80 -42.56 -4.04 31.09
N SER A 81 -43.08 -3.26 30.13
CA SER A 81 -42.82 -3.41 28.72
C SER A 81 -41.40 -2.94 28.40
N THR A 82 -40.78 -3.61 27.41
CA THR A 82 -39.42 -3.26 26.95
C THR A 82 -39.46 -3.00 25.47
N GLU A 83 -38.95 -1.86 25.06
CA GLU A 83 -38.75 -1.51 23.66
C GLU A 83 -37.26 -1.55 23.34
N GLU A 84 -36.91 -2.24 22.29
CA GLU A 84 -35.54 -2.40 21.83
C GLU A 84 -35.39 -1.67 20.50
N THR A 85 -34.60 -0.61 20.50
CA THR A 85 -34.26 0.13 19.28
C THR A 85 -32.83 -0.23 18.87
N VAL A 86 -32.70 -0.86 17.70
CA VAL A 86 -31.42 -1.21 17.12
C VAL A 86 -31.04 -0.09 16.15
N THR A 87 -30.01 0.67 16.49
CA THR A 87 -29.46 1.73 15.64
C THR A 87 -28.07 1.32 15.17
N GLU A 88 -27.90 1.23 13.86
CA GLU A 88 -26.57 1.07 13.28
C GLU A 88 -25.93 2.46 13.15
N GLN A 89 -24.84 2.69 13.88
CA GLN A 89 -24.03 3.90 13.76
C GLN A 89 -22.81 3.56 12.91
N PHE A 90 -22.63 4.31 11.83
CA PHE A 90 -21.43 4.26 11.02
C PHE A 90 -20.40 5.21 11.65
N LYS A 91 -19.30 4.65 12.16
CA LYS A 91 -18.21 5.43 12.67
C LYS A 91 -17.00 5.24 11.77
N THR A 92 -16.56 6.31 11.14
CA THR A 92 -15.28 6.30 10.44
C THR A 92 -14.18 6.39 11.49
N GLU A 93 -13.47 5.30 11.73
CA GLU A 93 -12.35 5.22 12.65
C GLU A 93 -11.07 5.11 11.83
N ASP A 94 -10.01 5.78 12.30
CA ASP A 94 -8.64 5.75 11.80
C ASP A 94 -8.46 5.94 10.29
N LYS A 95 -7.83 7.03 9.93
CA LYS A 95 -7.37 7.32 8.57
C LYS A 95 -6.21 6.42 8.14
N LEU A 96 -5.64 5.62 9.04
CA LEU A 96 -4.52 4.74 8.76
C LEU A 96 -4.98 3.37 8.29
N ALA A 97 -4.64 3.05 7.06
CA ALA A 97 -4.85 1.76 6.44
C ALA A 97 -3.51 1.08 6.10
N PHE A 98 -3.54 -0.21 5.80
CA PHE A 98 -2.34 -0.98 5.47
C PHE A 98 -2.52 -1.74 4.16
N ASN A 99 -1.46 -1.75 3.37
CA ASN A 99 -1.29 -2.66 2.26
C ASN A 99 -0.34 -3.78 2.65
N ALA A 100 -0.73 -5.02 2.40
CA ALA A 100 0.10 -6.21 2.56
C ALA A 100 -0.16 -7.16 1.40
N GLN A 101 0.72 -7.17 0.40
CA GLN A 101 0.48 -7.82 -0.87
C GLN A 101 1.62 -8.75 -1.25
N ILE A 102 1.29 -9.85 -1.92
CA ILE A 102 2.24 -10.67 -2.65
C ILE A 102 2.13 -10.29 -4.12
N GLY A 103 3.27 -9.98 -4.74
CA GLY A 103 3.36 -9.68 -6.15
C GLY A 103 4.15 -10.74 -6.91
N TYR A 104 3.72 -10.99 -8.14
CA TYR A 104 4.41 -11.90 -9.05
C TYR A 104 4.50 -11.30 -10.45
N ARG A 105 5.72 -11.26 -11.01
CA ARG A 105 5.98 -10.85 -12.39
C ARG A 105 5.80 -12.03 -13.31
N ILE A 106 4.75 -12.00 -14.15
CA ILE A 106 4.43 -13.08 -15.10
C ILE A 106 5.24 -12.92 -16.39
N PHE A 107 5.25 -11.68 -16.92
CA PHE A 107 6.06 -11.29 -18.07
C PHE A 107 7.01 -10.17 -17.62
N ASP A 108 8.01 -9.84 -18.42
CA ASP A 108 9.02 -8.84 -18.08
C ASP A 108 8.44 -7.49 -17.65
N ARG A 109 7.23 -7.17 -18.11
CA ARG A 109 6.57 -5.88 -17.91
C ARG A 109 5.23 -5.94 -17.18
N THR A 110 4.74 -7.16 -16.88
CA THR A 110 3.43 -7.35 -16.24
C THR A 110 3.59 -7.99 -14.89
N GLN A 111 2.99 -7.39 -13.86
CA GLN A 111 3.00 -7.89 -12.48
C GLN A 111 1.55 -8.04 -11.99
N PHE A 112 1.28 -9.12 -11.27
CA PHE A 112 0.03 -9.32 -10.55
C PHE A 112 0.30 -9.20 -9.06
N ARG A 113 -0.64 -8.60 -8.35
CA ARG A 113 -0.60 -8.44 -6.90
C ARG A 113 -1.90 -8.94 -6.31
N ALA A 114 -1.83 -9.60 -5.14
CA ALA A 114 -3.00 -10.01 -4.37
C ALA A 114 -2.68 -9.88 -2.87
N GLY A 115 -3.70 -9.59 -2.08
CA GLY A 115 -3.54 -9.43 -0.64
C GLY A 115 -4.45 -8.36 -0.06
N LEU A 116 -3.95 -7.62 0.92
CA LEU A 116 -4.65 -6.49 1.52
C LEU A 116 -4.31 -5.19 0.77
N PHE A 117 -5.34 -4.48 0.38
CA PHE A 117 -5.33 -3.13 -0.17
C PHE A 117 -6.15 -2.25 0.76
N GLU A 118 -5.54 -1.23 1.35
CA GLU A 118 -6.17 -0.36 2.35
C GLU A 118 -6.94 -1.15 3.43
N SER A 119 -6.30 -2.20 3.97
CA SER A 119 -6.83 -3.12 4.99
C SER A 119 -7.98 -4.04 4.53
N THR A 120 -8.32 -4.06 3.25
CA THR A 120 -9.35 -4.94 2.66
C THR A 120 -8.76 -5.88 1.62
N GLY A 121 -9.42 -6.99 1.36
CA GLY A 121 -8.95 -7.98 0.37
C GLY A 121 -9.06 -7.45 -1.06
N GLY A 122 -8.05 -7.72 -1.89
CA GLY A 122 -8.04 -7.26 -3.27
C GLY A 122 -6.97 -7.88 -4.15
N PHE A 123 -6.96 -7.43 -5.39
CA PHE A 123 -5.94 -7.76 -6.37
C PHE A 123 -5.59 -6.54 -7.23
N GLY A 124 -4.42 -6.57 -7.84
CA GLY A 124 -3.95 -5.53 -8.75
C GLY A 124 -3.13 -6.10 -9.89
N VAL A 125 -3.08 -5.35 -10.96
CA VAL A 125 -2.27 -5.63 -12.14
C VAL A 125 -1.47 -4.37 -12.46
N ASP A 126 -0.16 -4.54 -12.60
CA ASP A 126 0.73 -3.46 -13.02
C ASP A 126 1.30 -3.79 -14.39
N GLN A 127 1.27 -2.84 -15.30
CA GLN A 127 1.88 -2.93 -16.62
C GLN A 127 2.90 -1.80 -16.78
N SER A 128 4.14 -2.17 -17.14
CA SER A 128 5.22 -1.21 -17.38
C SER A 128 5.41 -0.96 -18.87
N PHE A 129 5.60 0.29 -19.23
CA PHE A 129 5.89 0.77 -20.58
C PHE A 129 7.16 1.64 -20.55
N LEU A 130 7.71 1.91 -21.73
CA LEU A 130 8.73 2.95 -21.93
C LEU A 130 8.11 4.07 -22.76
N VAL A 131 8.15 5.28 -22.25
CA VAL A 131 7.68 6.49 -22.93
C VAL A 131 8.81 7.50 -22.88
N ALA A 132 9.31 7.91 -24.05
CA ALA A 132 10.49 8.78 -24.19
C ALA A 132 11.69 8.29 -23.34
N ASP A 133 12.00 7.01 -23.44
CA ASP A 133 13.06 6.31 -22.71
C ASP A 133 12.93 6.36 -21.17
N ARG A 134 11.74 6.70 -20.67
CA ARG A 134 11.42 6.72 -19.25
C ARG A 134 10.36 5.68 -18.91
N PRO A 135 10.45 5.04 -17.74
CA PRO A 135 9.43 4.09 -17.30
C PRO A 135 8.10 4.80 -17.03
N LEU A 136 7.02 4.22 -17.57
CA LEU A 136 5.64 4.51 -17.21
C LEU A 136 5.04 3.22 -16.67
N LYS A 137 4.57 3.23 -15.44
CA LYS A 137 3.86 2.09 -14.84
C LYS A 137 2.38 2.43 -14.72
N VAL A 138 1.53 1.62 -15.32
CA VAL A 138 0.08 1.71 -15.18
C VAL A 138 -0.38 0.60 -14.26
N SER A 139 -1.13 0.94 -13.23
CA SER A 139 -1.65 0.03 -12.21
C SER A 139 -3.17 0.07 -12.23
N PHE A 140 -3.79 -1.11 -12.23
CA PHE A 140 -5.21 -1.29 -11.97
C PHE A 140 -5.36 -2.10 -10.67
N GLU A 141 -6.23 -1.65 -9.77
CA GLU A 141 -6.52 -2.30 -8.50
C GLU A 141 -8.02 -2.45 -8.33
N ALA A 142 -8.43 -3.58 -7.73
CA ALA A 142 -9.80 -3.83 -7.31
C ALA A 142 -9.77 -4.45 -5.92
N TYR A 143 -10.44 -3.82 -4.98
CA TYR A 143 -10.44 -4.24 -3.58
C TYR A 143 -11.75 -3.82 -2.89
N ASP A 144 -11.90 -4.17 -1.62
CA ASP A 144 -13.09 -3.85 -0.83
C ASP A 144 -14.41 -4.27 -1.51
N PHE A 145 -14.49 -5.56 -1.87
CA PHE A 145 -15.64 -6.15 -2.58
C PHE A 145 -16.92 -6.24 -1.73
N ASN A 146 -16.87 -5.90 -0.47
CA ASN A 146 -17.97 -6.06 0.46
C ASN A 146 -18.32 -4.72 1.13
N ARG A 147 -18.31 -3.64 0.34
CA ARG A 147 -18.73 -2.32 0.81
C ARG A 147 -20.22 -2.34 1.14
N ARG A 148 -20.59 -1.86 2.33
CA ARG A 148 -21.98 -1.89 2.80
C ARG A 148 -22.88 -0.85 2.15
N ILE A 149 -22.31 0.25 1.70
CA ILE A 149 -23.07 1.39 1.12
C ILE A 149 -23.15 1.27 -0.39
N VAL A 150 -22.19 0.57 -1.00
CA VAL A 150 -22.06 0.43 -2.45
C VAL A 150 -21.83 -1.04 -2.76
N GLU A 151 -22.62 -1.61 -3.66
CA GLU A 151 -22.46 -3.03 -4.06
C GLU A 151 -21.20 -3.26 -4.91
N ASP A 152 -20.66 -2.20 -5.53
CA ASP A 152 -19.50 -2.28 -6.40
C ASP A 152 -18.19 -2.28 -5.61
N PRO A 153 -17.16 -3.01 -6.09
CA PRO A 153 -15.83 -2.95 -5.50
C PRO A 153 -15.19 -1.57 -5.66
N HIS A 154 -14.23 -1.24 -4.80
CA HIS A 154 -13.37 -0.08 -5.00
C HIS A 154 -12.41 -0.36 -6.15
N LEU A 155 -12.49 0.42 -7.20
CA LEU A 155 -11.59 0.36 -8.33
C LEU A 155 -10.61 1.54 -8.30
N ARG A 156 -9.36 1.28 -8.70
CA ARG A 156 -8.35 2.33 -8.84
C ARG A 156 -7.53 2.09 -10.10
N LEU A 157 -7.42 3.12 -10.91
CA LEU A 157 -6.54 3.17 -12.08
C LEU A 157 -5.51 4.26 -11.86
N GLU A 158 -4.23 3.93 -11.96
CA GLU A 158 -3.14 4.85 -11.68
C GLU A 158 -2.02 4.71 -12.71
N GLY A 159 -1.49 5.83 -13.18
CA GLY A 159 -0.27 5.91 -13.99
C GLY A 159 0.83 6.62 -13.23
N ARG A 160 2.02 6.00 -13.13
CA ARG A 160 3.25 6.58 -12.56
C ARG A 160 4.29 6.78 -13.65
N PHE A 161 4.65 8.01 -13.93
CA PHE A 161 5.70 8.35 -14.87
C PHE A 161 6.98 8.73 -14.12
N PHE A 162 8.06 8.00 -14.37
CA PHE A 162 9.34 8.23 -13.71
C PHE A 162 10.12 9.33 -14.40
N VAL A 163 10.19 10.50 -13.76
CA VAL A 163 10.95 11.66 -14.23
C VAL A 163 12.46 11.41 -14.09
N THR A 164 12.86 10.73 -13.02
CA THR A 164 14.21 10.22 -12.77
C THR A 164 14.13 8.75 -12.38
N ASN A 165 15.26 8.12 -12.03
CA ASN A 165 15.27 6.77 -11.50
C ASN A 165 14.61 6.66 -10.12
N HIS A 166 14.49 7.78 -9.40
CA HIS A 166 14.02 7.83 -8.01
C HIS A 166 12.73 8.63 -7.84
N VAL A 167 12.41 9.57 -8.75
CA VAL A 167 11.28 10.48 -8.63
C VAL A 167 10.25 10.17 -9.71
N PHE A 168 9.01 10.05 -9.31
CA PHE A 168 7.89 9.89 -10.23
C PHE A 168 6.78 10.90 -9.95
N VAL A 169 6.02 11.21 -10.97
CA VAL A 169 4.71 11.86 -10.90
C VAL A 169 3.64 10.83 -11.19
N MET A 170 2.45 11.04 -10.66
CA MET A 170 1.35 10.11 -10.81
C MET A 170 0.04 10.85 -11.07
N ALA A 171 -0.82 10.21 -11.83
CA ALA A 171 -2.19 10.62 -12.06
C ALA A 171 -3.08 9.39 -12.26
N GLY A 172 -4.37 9.52 -11.99
CA GLY A 172 -5.26 8.39 -12.11
C GLY A 172 -6.69 8.70 -11.74
N TRP A 173 -7.44 7.66 -11.51
CA TRP A 173 -8.85 7.71 -11.15
C TRP A 173 -9.11 6.76 -9.98
N ASP A 174 -9.60 7.30 -8.90
CA ASP A 174 -9.97 6.58 -7.69
C ASP A 174 -11.50 6.43 -7.65
N ASP A 175 -11.94 5.23 -7.41
CA ASP A 175 -13.35 4.81 -7.29
C ASP A 175 -14.30 5.29 -8.42
N PRO A 176 -13.99 4.99 -9.70
CA PRO A 176 -14.77 5.48 -10.85
C PRO A 176 -16.23 4.99 -10.88
N LEU A 177 -16.56 3.91 -10.16
CA LEU A 177 -17.91 3.34 -10.15
C LEU A 177 -18.82 4.03 -9.12
N PHE A 178 -18.28 4.71 -8.13
CA PHE A 178 -19.05 5.38 -7.11
C PHE A 178 -19.02 6.90 -7.30
N ASN A 179 -20.05 7.45 -7.93
CA ASN A 179 -20.10 8.87 -8.32
C ASN A 179 -19.86 9.86 -7.18
N GLU A 180 -20.25 9.54 -5.95
CA GLU A 180 -20.12 10.43 -4.78
C GLU A 180 -18.66 10.50 -4.26
N ALA A 181 -17.85 9.45 -4.52
CA ALA A 181 -16.44 9.39 -4.11
C ALA A 181 -15.47 9.34 -5.30
N SER A 182 -15.98 9.29 -6.52
CA SER A 182 -15.16 9.24 -7.74
C SER A 182 -14.25 10.45 -7.83
N SER A 183 -12.94 10.21 -7.78
CA SER A 183 -11.91 11.24 -7.73
C SER A 183 -10.86 11.07 -8.82
N VAL A 184 -10.54 12.14 -9.49
CA VAL A 184 -9.26 12.23 -10.21
C VAL A 184 -8.18 12.40 -9.15
N LEU A 185 -7.14 11.58 -9.23
CA LEU A 185 -5.98 11.68 -8.36
C LEU A 185 -4.78 12.22 -9.15
N PHE A 186 -3.95 12.99 -8.47
CA PHE A 186 -2.65 13.43 -8.97
C PHE A 186 -1.68 13.58 -7.82
N GLY A 187 -0.42 13.31 -8.09
CA GLY A 187 0.59 13.36 -7.04
C GLY A 187 1.97 12.97 -7.53
N GLY A 188 2.77 12.47 -6.63
CA GLY A 188 4.11 12.00 -6.93
C GLY A 188 4.75 11.31 -5.75
N GLY A 189 5.98 10.88 -5.97
CA GLY A 189 6.70 10.18 -4.93
C GLY A 189 8.15 9.94 -5.26
N VAL A 190 8.80 9.30 -4.30
CA VAL A 190 10.21 8.94 -4.38
C VAL A 190 10.34 7.45 -4.08
N ILE A 191 11.25 6.81 -4.81
CA ILE A 191 11.65 5.42 -4.58
C ILE A 191 13.16 5.39 -4.29
N TRP A 192 13.54 4.67 -3.25
CA TRP A 192 14.93 4.32 -2.96
C TRP A 192 15.09 2.83 -3.21
N THR A 193 16.04 2.50 -4.06
CA THR A 193 16.37 1.11 -4.34
C THR A 193 17.31 0.54 -3.29
N ASP A 194 17.44 -0.77 -3.24
CA ASP A 194 18.37 -1.48 -2.37
C ASP A 194 19.82 -0.97 -2.50
N GLU A 195 20.23 -0.60 -3.71
CA GLU A 195 21.56 -0.06 -3.99
C GLU A 195 21.76 1.31 -3.32
N ASP A 196 20.77 2.18 -3.37
CA ASP A 196 20.81 3.51 -2.73
C ASP A 196 20.86 3.38 -1.21
N ILE A 197 20.09 2.45 -0.66
CA ILE A 197 20.05 2.19 0.77
C ILE A 197 21.39 1.65 1.25
N LYS A 198 21.98 0.68 0.56
CA LYS A 198 23.29 0.11 0.87
C LYS A 198 24.39 1.14 0.76
N TYR A 199 24.36 2.00 -0.27
CA TYR A 199 25.31 3.08 -0.45
C TYR A 199 25.24 4.09 0.71
N SER A 200 24.04 4.50 1.09
CA SER A 200 23.82 5.44 2.20
C SER A 200 24.28 4.88 3.55
N LEU A 201 24.02 3.60 3.81
CA LEU A 201 24.48 2.92 5.02
C LEU A 201 26.01 2.74 5.03
N GLY A 202 26.62 2.44 3.87
CA GLY A 202 28.08 2.34 3.73
C GLY A 202 28.79 3.66 4.00
N LEU A 203 28.25 4.78 3.51
CA LEU A 203 28.75 6.12 3.81
C LEU A 203 28.65 6.47 5.29
N ALA A 204 27.50 6.14 5.93
CA ALA A 204 27.30 6.38 7.36
C ALA A 204 28.32 5.60 8.22
N ALA A 205 28.58 4.33 7.88
CA ALA A 205 29.57 3.50 8.56
C ALA A 205 31.00 4.01 8.37
N GLY A 206 31.33 4.52 7.19
CA GLY A 206 32.63 5.12 6.88
C GLY A 206 32.87 6.46 7.58
N ALA A 207 31.84 7.23 7.89
CA ALA A 207 31.92 8.50 8.59
C ALA A 207 32.07 8.34 10.13
N MET A 208 31.87 7.16 10.68
CA MET A 208 31.99 6.86 12.11
C MET A 208 33.34 6.25 12.50
N ASN A 209 34.25 6.03 11.55
CA ASN A 209 35.65 5.61 11.72
C ASN A 209 36.63 6.76 11.43
#